data_e371b57cb9d39cd40bf13331a169dee9
#
_entry.id   e371b57cb9d39cd40bf13331a169dee9
#
_cell.length_a   1.000
_cell.length_b   1.000
_cell.length_c   1.000
_cell.angle_alpha   90.00
_cell.angle_beta   90.00
_cell.angle_gamma   90.00
#
_symmetry.space_group_name_H-M   'P 1'
#
loop_
_entity.id
_entity.type
_entity.pdbx_description
1 polymer ?
#
loop_
_entity_poly.entity_id
_entity_poly.type
_entity_poly.pdbx_seq_one_letter_code
_entity_poly.pdbx_strand_id
1 'polypeptide(L)'
;MRHLYLHGFASSPASAKARFFEQRLREHGIPLEIPDLAQGDFEHLTLSSQLAVIDRATAGQECVLIGSSLGGYLAALYAAQHPHVTRLLLLAPAFCFPSRFPAELGKETAENWRRTGLLPVFHYAHGEPRNLSYAIVEDGRQYDDFPDFTQPAILAHGLHDSVVPPSLSREYSVSHPNVRLHLLDSDHQLTNVLDQIWQFSGPFLEGKA
;
A
#
# COMPACT_ATOMS: atom_id res chain seq x y z
N MET A 1 6.53 -6.36 19.46
CA MET A 1 6.49 -5.60 18.18
C MET A 1 5.44 -6.25 17.30
N ARG A 2 4.50 -5.49 16.76
CA ARG A 2 3.39 -5.97 15.90
C ARG A 2 3.82 -5.95 14.43
N HIS A 3 3.29 -6.85 13.63
CA HIS A 3 3.47 -6.84 12.17
C HIS A 3 2.11 -6.71 11.51
N LEU A 4 1.95 -5.73 10.63
CA LEU A 4 0.71 -5.48 9.92
C LEU A 4 0.94 -5.54 8.41
N TYR A 5 0.00 -6.15 7.68
CA TYR A 5 -0.04 -6.12 6.23
C TYR A 5 -1.21 -5.28 5.74
N LEU A 6 -0.91 -4.29 4.90
CA LEU A 6 -1.86 -3.34 4.33
C LEU A 6 -2.10 -3.70 2.86
N HIS A 7 -3.30 -4.16 2.55
CA HIS A 7 -3.65 -4.59 1.20
C HIS A 7 -3.88 -3.40 0.24
N GLY A 8 -3.86 -3.67 -1.06
CA GLY A 8 -4.05 -2.65 -2.09
C GLY A 8 -5.52 -2.25 -2.29
N PHE A 9 -5.70 -1.27 -3.18
CA PHE A 9 -7.01 -0.77 -3.61
C PHE A 9 -7.86 -1.88 -4.25
N ALA A 10 -9.16 -1.88 -3.96
CA ALA A 10 -10.13 -2.87 -4.45
C ALA A 10 -9.70 -4.34 -4.20
N SER A 11 -8.93 -4.58 -3.15
CA SER A 11 -8.41 -5.88 -2.72
C SER A 11 -8.99 -6.26 -1.35
N SER A 12 -8.42 -7.29 -0.71
CA SER A 12 -8.85 -7.75 0.61
C SER A 12 -7.71 -8.35 1.43
N PRO A 13 -7.93 -8.62 2.73
CA PRO A 13 -6.98 -9.35 3.56
C PRO A 13 -6.61 -10.74 3.03
N ALA A 14 -7.44 -11.34 2.17
CA ALA A 14 -7.22 -12.66 1.59
C ALA A 14 -6.37 -12.64 0.30
N SER A 15 -5.72 -11.54 -0.03
CA SER A 15 -4.88 -11.43 -1.24
C SER A 15 -3.70 -12.42 -1.22
N ALA A 16 -3.22 -12.83 -2.40
CA ALA A 16 -2.12 -13.79 -2.53
C ALA A 16 -0.84 -13.31 -1.81
N LYS A 17 -0.50 -12.03 -1.92
CA LYS A 17 0.66 -11.45 -1.22
C LYS A 17 0.48 -11.48 0.29
N ALA A 18 -0.72 -11.13 0.81
CA ALA A 18 -0.99 -11.16 2.24
C ALA A 18 -0.81 -12.57 2.82
N ARG A 19 -1.39 -13.58 2.16
CA ARG A 19 -1.24 -14.98 2.56
C ARG A 19 0.20 -15.47 2.52
N PHE A 20 0.96 -15.05 1.51
CA PHE A 20 2.37 -15.40 1.39
C PHE A 20 3.18 -14.88 2.60
N PHE A 21 3.07 -13.58 2.91
CA PHE A 21 3.79 -12.98 4.04
C PHE A 21 3.27 -13.52 5.39
N GLU A 22 1.97 -13.76 5.53
CA GLU A 22 1.41 -14.40 6.71
C GLU A 22 2.03 -15.78 6.97
N GLN A 23 2.11 -16.62 5.93
CA GLN A 23 2.70 -17.94 6.04
C GLN A 23 4.19 -17.84 6.40
N ARG A 24 4.97 -17.01 5.68
CA ARG A 24 6.41 -16.88 5.90
C ARG A 24 6.73 -16.37 7.31
N LEU A 25 6.06 -15.33 7.77
CA LEU A 25 6.27 -14.79 9.12
C LEU A 25 5.85 -15.80 10.21
N ARG A 26 4.75 -16.53 9.99
CA ARG A 26 4.31 -17.59 10.90
C ARG A 26 5.32 -18.73 11.03
N GLU A 27 6.01 -19.11 9.95
CA GLU A 27 7.12 -20.08 9.97
C GLU A 27 8.28 -19.63 10.88
N HIS A 28 8.42 -18.32 11.09
CA HIS A 28 9.39 -17.69 12.00
C HIS A 28 8.80 -17.31 13.38
N GLY A 29 7.57 -17.76 13.69
CA GLY A 29 6.92 -17.48 14.97
C GLY A 29 6.39 -16.06 15.11
N ILE A 30 6.26 -15.31 14.03
CA ILE A 30 5.82 -13.91 14.01
C ILE A 30 4.38 -13.85 13.51
N PRO A 31 3.41 -13.41 14.33
CA PRO A 31 2.04 -13.19 13.89
C PRO A 31 1.94 -11.97 12.96
N LEU A 32 1.18 -12.10 11.87
CA LEU A 32 0.88 -10.99 10.96
C LEU A 32 -0.61 -10.63 11.08
N GLU A 33 -0.90 -9.37 11.36
CA GLU A 33 -2.24 -8.83 11.35
C GLU A 33 -2.54 -8.25 9.97
N ILE A 34 -3.72 -8.53 9.44
CA ILE A 34 -4.14 -8.07 8.11
C ILE A 34 -5.51 -7.40 8.25
N PRO A 35 -5.54 -6.10 8.65
CA PRO A 35 -6.79 -5.39 8.80
C PRO A 35 -7.52 -5.24 7.46
N ASP A 36 -8.86 -5.34 7.48
CA ASP A 36 -9.68 -4.93 6.34
C ASP A 36 -9.74 -3.40 6.29
N LEU A 37 -9.00 -2.81 5.34
CA LEU A 37 -8.90 -1.36 5.19
C LEU A 37 -10.21 -0.72 4.69
N ALA A 38 -11.09 -1.49 4.03
CA ALA A 38 -12.39 -1.02 3.57
C ALA A 38 -13.49 -1.17 4.63
N GLN A 39 -13.29 -2.03 5.64
CA GLN A 39 -14.28 -2.33 6.70
C GLN A 39 -15.67 -2.71 6.15
N GLY A 40 -15.71 -3.34 4.98
CA GLY A 40 -16.95 -3.71 4.29
C GLY A 40 -17.66 -2.57 3.55
N ASP A 41 -17.17 -1.34 3.64
CA ASP A 41 -17.74 -0.15 2.97
C ASP A 41 -16.76 0.43 1.94
N PHE A 42 -16.66 -0.25 0.79
CA PHE A 42 -15.80 0.19 -0.30
C PHE A 42 -16.31 1.48 -0.96
N GLU A 43 -17.61 1.71 -0.99
CA GLU A 43 -18.21 2.87 -1.65
C GLU A 43 -17.76 4.19 -1.00
N HIS A 44 -17.70 4.24 0.33
CA HIS A 44 -17.32 5.45 1.07
C HIS A 44 -15.84 5.45 1.51
N LEU A 45 -15.02 4.63 0.86
CA LEU A 45 -13.59 4.53 1.16
C LEU A 45 -12.88 5.88 0.96
N THR A 46 -12.08 6.30 1.94
CA THR A 46 -11.17 7.45 1.86
C THR A 46 -9.78 7.06 2.33
N LEU A 47 -8.77 7.89 2.10
CA LEU A 47 -7.43 7.65 2.68
C LEU A 47 -7.47 7.83 4.19
N SER A 48 -8.18 8.86 4.68
CA SER A 48 -8.36 9.11 6.12
C SER A 48 -9.04 7.94 6.83
N SER A 49 -10.10 7.35 6.24
CA SER A 49 -10.78 6.20 6.85
C SER A 49 -9.85 4.99 6.97
N GLN A 50 -9.03 4.73 5.94
CA GLN A 50 -8.05 3.65 5.95
C GLN A 50 -6.91 3.90 6.95
N LEU A 51 -6.39 5.14 7.04
CA LEU A 51 -5.39 5.51 8.05
C LEU A 51 -5.94 5.33 9.47
N ALA A 52 -7.21 5.65 9.71
CA ALA A 52 -7.85 5.40 11.00
C ALA A 52 -7.97 3.89 11.32
N VAL A 53 -8.12 3.02 10.31
CA VAL A 53 -8.05 1.56 10.51
C VAL A 53 -6.64 1.14 10.95
N ILE A 54 -5.61 1.66 10.28
CA ILE A 54 -4.21 1.37 10.61
C ILE A 54 -3.90 1.84 12.03
N ASP A 55 -4.34 3.03 12.41
CA ASP A 55 -4.12 3.59 13.75
C ASP A 55 -4.73 2.70 14.85
N ARG A 56 -5.98 2.28 14.67
CA ARG A 56 -6.61 1.30 15.58
C ARG A 56 -5.87 -0.03 15.65
N ALA A 57 -5.39 -0.52 14.48
CA ALA A 57 -4.68 -1.79 14.41
C ALA A 57 -3.30 -1.72 15.05
N THR A 58 -2.57 -0.62 14.95
CA THR A 58 -1.27 -0.44 15.62
C THR A 58 -1.42 -0.19 17.11
N ALA A 59 -2.53 0.45 17.53
CA ALA A 59 -2.81 0.84 18.92
C ALA A 59 -1.63 1.60 19.56
N GLY A 60 -0.89 2.40 18.79
CA GLY A 60 0.28 3.16 19.23
C GLY A 60 1.47 2.31 19.67
N GLN A 61 1.46 1.00 19.39
CA GLN A 61 2.56 0.09 19.74
C GLN A 61 3.60 0.02 18.64
N GLU A 62 4.85 -0.27 19.00
CA GLU A 62 5.92 -0.52 18.03
C GLU A 62 5.48 -1.55 16.99
N CYS A 63 5.61 -1.18 15.72
CA CYS A 63 5.14 -2.03 14.63
C CYS A 63 6.03 -1.98 13.38
N VAL A 64 5.90 -3.03 12.58
CA VAL A 64 6.44 -3.17 11.21
C VAL A 64 5.26 -3.14 10.26
N LEU A 65 5.34 -2.34 9.20
CA LEU A 65 4.31 -2.27 8.19
C LEU A 65 4.78 -2.92 6.88
N ILE A 66 3.96 -3.80 6.34
CA ILE A 66 4.12 -4.37 5.00
C ILE A 66 2.95 -3.84 4.18
N GLY A 67 3.20 -3.04 3.16
CA GLY A 67 2.14 -2.42 2.37
C GLY A 67 2.26 -2.72 0.88
N SER A 68 1.16 -3.05 0.22
CA SER A 68 1.12 -3.33 -1.22
C SER A 68 0.27 -2.30 -1.95
N SER A 69 0.81 -1.72 -3.03
CA SER A 69 0.12 -0.74 -3.88
C SER A 69 -0.42 0.43 -3.04
N LEU A 70 -1.73 0.69 -3.01
CA LEU A 70 -2.32 1.71 -2.13
C LEU A 70 -1.96 1.46 -0.66
N GLY A 71 -1.95 0.21 -0.19
CA GLY A 71 -1.50 -0.12 1.17
C GLY A 71 -0.04 0.25 1.43
N GLY A 72 0.82 0.23 0.40
CA GLY A 72 2.21 0.71 0.48
C GLY A 72 2.29 2.23 0.63
N TYR A 73 1.47 2.96 -0.11
CA TYR A 73 1.35 4.40 0.03
C TYR A 73 0.80 4.80 1.41
N LEU A 74 -0.25 4.11 1.88
CA LEU A 74 -0.80 4.31 3.23
C LEU A 74 0.20 3.99 4.34
N ALA A 75 1.04 2.95 4.16
CA ALA A 75 2.11 2.65 5.10
C ALA A 75 3.11 3.81 5.21
N ALA A 76 3.49 4.40 4.07
CA ALA A 76 4.38 5.56 4.03
C ALA A 76 3.74 6.80 4.69
N LEU A 77 2.47 7.11 4.36
CA LEU A 77 1.73 8.21 5.00
C LEU A 77 1.63 8.04 6.52
N TYR A 78 1.31 6.84 6.97
CA TYR A 78 1.19 6.56 8.40
C TYR A 78 2.53 6.68 9.10
N ALA A 79 3.60 6.11 8.53
CA ALA A 79 4.95 6.17 9.12
C ALA A 79 5.49 7.61 9.23
N ALA A 80 5.16 8.49 8.28
CA ALA A 80 5.58 9.90 8.30
C ALA A 80 5.09 10.65 9.56
N GLN A 81 3.99 10.21 10.16
CA GLN A 81 3.38 10.86 11.31
C GLN A 81 3.52 10.04 12.62
N HIS A 82 4.01 8.79 12.54
CA HIS A 82 3.99 7.86 13.66
C HIS A 82 5.36 7.22 13.92
N PRO A 83 6.15 7.74 14.85
CA PRO A 83 7.51 7.25 15.14
C PRO A 83 7.55 5.84 15.74
N HIS A 84 6.42 5.29 16.18
CA HIS A 84 6.32 3.90 16.65
C HIS A 84 6.33 2.87 15.50
N VAL A 85 6.20 3.31 14.25
CA VAL A 85 6.55 2.46 13.10
C VAL A 85 8.06 2.33 13.05
N THR A 86 8.58 1.11 13.13
CA THR A 86 10.03 0.88 13.24
C THR A 86 10.68 0.57 11.90
N ARG A 87 9.94 -0.01 10.95
CA ARG A 87 10.42 -0.33 9.59
C ARG A 87 9.27 -0.61 8.63
N LEU A 88 9.55 -0.49 7.33
CA LEU A 88 8.54 -0.70 6.28
C LEU A 88 9.04 -1.64 5.17
N LEU A 89 8.15 -2.49 4.67
CA LEU A 89 8.30 -3.17 3.39
C LEU A 89 7.21 -2.66 2.44
N LEU A 90 7.61 -1.96 1.39
CA LEU A 90 6.72 -1.35 0.40
C LEU A 90 6.77 -2.15 -0.91
N LEU A 91 5.64 -2.69 -1.33
CA LEU A 91 5.48 -3.54 -2.51
C LEU A 91 4.73 -2.78 -3.60
N ALA A 92 5.44 -2.30 -4.62
CA ALA A 92 4.89 -1.47 -5.70
C ALA A 92 3.98 -0.33 -5.16
N PRO A 93 4.48 0.52 -4.23
CA PRO A 93 3.66 1.50 -3.54
C PRO A 93 3.04 2.48 -4.54
N ALA A 94 1.74 2.77 -4.39
CA ALA A 94 1.00 3.67 -5.25
C ALA A 94 1.28 5.14 -4.89
N PHE A 95 2.55 5.55 -4.93
CA PHE A 95 2.91 6.96 -4.78
C PHE A 95 2.17 7.84 -5.77
N CYS A 96 1.91 9.08 -5.39
CA CYS A 96 1.10 10.02 -6.15
C CYS A 96 -0.35 9.54 -6.40
N PHE A 97 -0.88 8.60 -5.59
CA PHE A 97 -2.24 8.10 -5.78
C PHE A 97 -3.29 9.22 -5.83
N PRO A 98 -3.28 10.23 -4.94
CA PRO A 98 -4.30 11.27 -4.94
C PRO A 98 -4.33 12.10 -6.22
N SER A 99 -3.17 12.45 -6.75
CA SER A 99 -3.05 13.26 -7.97
C SER A 99 -3.18 12.42 -9.24
N ARG A 100 -2.64 11.21 -9.24
CA ARG A 100 -2.52 10.35 -10.42
C ARG A 100 -3.80 9.60 -10.74
N PHE A 101 -4.46 8.99 -9.76
CA PHE A 101 -5.61 8.12 -9.98
C PHE A 101 -6.76 8.81 -10.73
N PRO A 102 -7.21 10.03 -10.36
CA PRO A 102 -8.23 10.72 -11.14
C PRO A 102 -7.75 11.11 -12.55
N ALA A 103 -6.47 11.48 -12.69
CA ALA A 103 -5.92 11.90 -13.98
C ALA A 103 -5.84 10.74 -15.00
N GLU A 104 -5.53 9.52 -14.54
CA GLU A 104 -5.43 8.32 -15.37
C GLU A 104 -6.78 7.83 -15.91
N LEU A 105 -7.88 8.19 -15.27
CA LEU A 105 -9.23 7.89 -15.76
C LEU A 105 -9.59 8.67 -17.03
N GLY A 106 -8.82 9.71 -17.37
CA GLY A 106 -9.12 10.64 -18.43
C GLY A 106 -10.16 11.69 -18.01
N LYS A 107 -10.09 12.86 -18.67
CA LYS A 107 -10.84 14.05 -18.29
C LYS A 107 -12.36 13.82 -18.20
N GLU A 108 -12.94 13.18 -19.22
CA GLU A 108 -14.38 12.94 -19.30
C GLU A 108 -14.89 12.07 -18.14
N THR A 109 -14.19 10.94 -17.87
CA THR A 109 -14.54 10.03 -16.78
C THR A 109 -14.40 10.71 -15.42
N ALA A 110 -13.32 11.46 -15.21
CA ALA A 110 -13.06 12.16 -13.96
C ALA A 110 -14.11 13.27 -13.70
N GLU A 111 -14.49 14.04 -14.73
CA GLU A 111 -15.55 15.05 -14.64
C GLU A 111 -16.91 14.42 -14.37
N ASN A 112 -17.22 13.30 -15.04
CA ASN A 112 -18.47 12.57 -14.80
C ASN A 112 -18.51 12.03 -13.37
N TRP A 113 -17.42 11.40 -12.88
CA TRP A 113 -17.32 10.93 -11.51
C TRP A 113 -17.54 12.06 -10.50
N ARG A 114 -16.88 13.20 -10.70
CA ARG A 114 -17.08 14.38 -9.85
C ARG A 114 -18.53 14.86 -9.84
N ARG A 115 -19.21 14.83 -11.00
CA ARG A 115 -20.61 15.30 -11.15
C ARG A 115 -21.61 14.33 -10.55
N THR A 116 -21.41 13.01 -10.73
CA THR A 116 -22.33 11.96 -10.26
C THR A 116 -22.05 11.51 -8.84
N GLY A 117 -20.83 11.75 -8.35
CA GLY A 117 -20.36 11.33 -7.05
C GLY A 117 -19.88 9.88 -6.99
N LEU A 118 -20.20 9.04 -7.99
CA LEU A 118 -19.91 7.59 -7.98
C LEU A 118 -19.19 7.13 -9.24
N LEU A 119 -18.19 6.27 -9.07
CA LEU A 119 -17.42 5.59 -10.13
C LEU A 119 -17.52 4.08 -9.92
N PRO A 120 -18.00 3.29 -10.89
CA PRO A 120 -17.89 1.84 -10.83
C PRO A 120 -16.44 1.41 -11.04
N VAL A 121 -15.87 0.71 -10.06
CA VAL A 121 -14.50 0.18 -10.06
C VAL A 121 -14.56 -1.33 -9.89
N PHE A 122 -13.80 -2.08 -10.69
CA PHE A 122 -13.72 -3.53 -10.54
C PHE A 122 -13.04 -3.90 -9.21
N HIS A 123 -13.76 -4.61 -8.35
CA HIS A 123 -13.28 -5.04 -7.04
C HIS A 123 -12.77 -6.48 -7.12
N TYR A 124 -11.46 -6.65 -7.12
CA TYR A 124 -10.80 -7.94 -7.36
C TYR A 124 -11.21 -9.03 -6.37
N ALA A 125 -11.44 -8.68 -5.10
CA ALA A 125 -11.85 -9.67 -4.09
C ALA A 125 -13.31 -10.12 -4.23
N HIS A 126 -14.17 -9.30 -4.86
CA HIS A 126 -15.58 -9.65 -5.12
C HIS A 126 -15.80 -10.18 -6.53
N GLY A 127 -14.87 -9.92 -7.47
CA GLY A 127 -14.99 -10.33 -8.87
C GLY A 127 -16.07 -9.56 -9.66
N GLU A 128 -16.49 -8.39 -9.17
CA GLU A 128 -17.54 -7.55 -9.75
C GLU A 128 -17.25 -6.06 -9.57
N PRO A 129 -17.86 -5.17 -10.39
CA PRO A 129 -17.78 -3.73 -10.15
C PRO A 129 -18.47 -3.34 -8.83
N ARG A 130 -17.85 -2.41 -8.10
CA ARG A 130 -18.40 -1.75 -6.91
C ARG A 130 -18.29 -0.24 -7.09
N ASN A 131 -19.24 0.50 -6.58
CA ASN A 131 -19.17 1.95 -6.61
C ASN A 131 -18.08 2.47 -5.66
N LEU A 132 -17.44 3.55 -6.08
CA LEU A 132 -16.49 4.32 -5.28
C LEU A 132 -16.94 5.79 -5.30
N SER A 133 -17.07 6.37 -4.12
CA SER A 133 -17.43 7.78 -3.97
C SER A 133 -16.28 8.70 -4.39
N TYR A 134 -16.61 9.85 -4.97
CA TYR A 134 -15.63 10.91 -5.28
C TYR A 134 -14.94 11.48 -4.02
N ALA A 135 -15.49 11.20 -2.83
CA ALA A 135 -14.92 11.59 -1.55
C ALA A 135 -13.45 11.14 -1.37
N ILE A 136 -13.04 10.01 -1.97
CA ILE A 136 -11.64 9.57 -1.91
C ILE A 136 -10.69 10.56 -2.58
N VAL A 137 -11.13 11.23 -3.64
CA VAL A 137 -10.35 12.26 -4.35
C VAL A 137 -10.28 13.54 -3.54
N GLU A 138 -11.41 13.95 -2.94
CA GLU A 138 -11.48 15.15 -2.10
C GLU A 138 -10.64 15.00 -0.85
N ASP A 139 -10.78 13.87 -0.17
CA ASP A 139 -10.00 13.51 1.00
C ASP A 139 -8.50 13.37 0.67
N GLY A 140 -8.18 12.81 -0.49
CA GLY A 140 -6.80 12.59 -0.94
C GLY A 140 -5.98 13.87 -1.08
N ARG A 141 -6.61 15.02 -1.34
CA ARG A 141 -5.93 16.30 -1.58
C ARG A 141 -5.14 16.84 -0.37
N GLN A 142 -5.42 16.34 0.81
CA GLN A 142 -4.70 16.73 2.02
C GLN A 142 -3.41 15.94 2.25
N TYR A 143 -3.13 14.94 1.42
CA TYR A 143 -1.99 14.02 1.59
C TYR A 143 -0.94 14.25 0.51
N ASP A 144 0.34 14.19 0.93
CA ASP A 144 1.48 14.35 0.04
C ASP A 144 1.61 13.17 -0.93
N ASP A 145 1.93 13.47 -2.17
CA ASP A 145 2.19 12.46 -3.22
C ASP A 145 3.38 11.56 -2.88
N PHE A 146 4.40 12.11 -2.20
CA PHE A 146 5.59 11.42 -1.69
C PHE A 146 5.74 11.65 -0.18
N PRO A 147 5.14 10.83 0.68
CA PRO A 147 5.22 10.99 2.13
C PRO A 147 6.66 10.89 2.64
N ASP A 148 7.11 11.85 3.44
CA ASP A 148 8.46 11.91 3.99
C ASP A 148 8.51 11.19 5.35
N PHE A 149 9.04 9.96 5.38
CA PHE A 149 9.27 9.19 6.59
C PHE A 149 10.77 8.87 6.76
N THR A 150 11.22 8.71 7.98
CA THR A 150 12.65 8.52 8.32
C THR A 150 13.01 7.07 8.70
N GLN A 151 12.03 6.22 8.90
CA GLN A 151 12.23 4.83 9.28
C GLN A 151 12.92 4.04 8.16
N PRO A 152 13.78 3.05 8.49
CA PRO A 152 14.38 2.18 7.48
C PRO A 152 13.27 1.45 6.69
N ALA A 153 13.44 1.42 5.38
CA ALA A 153 12.48 0.78 4.49
C ALA A 153 13.15 -0.02 3.36
N ILE A 154 12.49 -1.10 2.97
CA ILE A 154 12.75 -1.81 1.72
C ILE A 154 11.56 -1.54 0.78
N LEU A 155 11.87 -1.16 -0.46
CA LEU A 155 10.91 -0.94 -1.52
C LEU A 155 11.18 -1.92 -2.66
N ALA A 156 10.22 -2.79 -2.97
CA ALA A 156 10.27 -3.70 -4.11
C ALA A 156 9.27 -3.26 -5.19
N HIS A 157 9.72 -3.15 -6.45
CA HIS A 157 8.88 -2.71 -7.57
C HIS A 157 9.15 -3.52 -8.83
N GLY A 158 8.08 -3.87 -9.55
CA GLY A 158 8.19 -4.58 -10.84
C GLY A 158 8.64 -3.66 -11.96
N LEU A 159 9.62 -4.10 -12.75
CA LEU A 159 10.12 -3.35 -13.92
C LEU A 159 9.04 -3.14 -15.00
N HIS A 160 8.09 -4.07 -15.09
CA HIS A 160 7.00 -4.10 -16.07
C HIS A 160 5.65 -3.70 -15.47
N ASP A 161 5.67 -2.95 -14.35
CA ASP A 161 4.45 -2.46 -13.72
C ASP A 161 3.76 -1.42 -14.60
N SER A 162 2.60 -1.81 -15.15
CA SER A 162 1.75 -0.95 -15.99
C SER A 162 0.67 -0.21 -15.19
N VAL A 163 0.54 -0.47 -13.89
CA VAL A 163 -0.44 0.15 -13.00
C VAL A 163 0.16 1.33 -12.23
N VAL A 164 1.33 1.11 -11.64
CA VAL A 164 2.11 2.15 -10.96
C VAL A 164 3.47 2.25 -11.61
N PRO A 165 3.82 3.36 -12.27
CA PRO A 165 5.11 3.48 -12.94
C PRO A 165 6.29 3.27 -11.99
N PRO A 166 7.25 2.36 -12.28
CA PRO A 166 8.40 2.13 -11.42
C PRO A 166 9.35 3.35 -11.31
N SER A 167 9.20 4.32 -12.21
CA SER A 167 9.89 5.61 -12.12
C SER A 167 9.57 6.37 -10.83
N LEU A 168 8.34 6.27 -10.30
CA LEU A 168 7.96 6.90 -9.04
C LEU A 168 8.76 6.35 -7.87
N SER A 169 8.97 5.03 -7.83
CA SER A 169 9.81 4.39 -6.79
C SER A 169 11.29 4.73 -6.95
N ARG A 170 11.78 4.91 -8.18
CA ARG A 170 13.15 5.40 -8.43
C ARG A 170 13.33 6.83 -7.93
N GLU A 171 12.41 7.71 -8.30
CA GLU A 171 12.40 9.11 -7.87
C GLU A 171 12.36 9.21 -6.34
N TYR A 172 11.44 8.47 -5.71
CA TYR A 172 11.32 8.43 -4.26
C TYR A 172 12.61 8.00 -3.57
N SER A 173 13.25 6.92 -4.04
CA SER A 173 14.44 6.37 -3.42
C SER A 173 15.68 7.28 -3.53
N VAL A 174 15.73 8.15 -4.53
CA VAL A 174 16.84 9.12 -4.69
C VAL A 174 16.83 10.17 -3.58
N SER A 175 15.66 10.61 -3.16
CA SER A 175 15.50 11.62 -2.10
C SER A 175 15.41 11.03 -0.69
N HIS A 176 15.28 9.69 -0.55
CA HIS A 176 15.09 9.02 0.73
C HIS A 176 16.18 7.96 0.98
N PRO A 177 17.34 8.33 1.56
CA PRO A 177 18.48 7.42 1.77
C PRO A 177 18.19 6.29 2.77
N ASN A 178 17.12 6.40 3.55
CA ASN A 178 16.60 5.37 4.43
C ASN A 178 15.85 4.25 3.68
N VAL A 179 15.61 4.41 2.37
CA VAL A 179 14.85 3.47 1.52
C VAL A 179 15.79 2.70 0.60
N ARG A 180 15.82 1.37 0.73
CA ARG A 180 16.53 0.48 -0.17
C ARG A 180 15.60 0.00 -1.28
N LEU A 181 15.82 0.46 -2.52
CA LEU A 181 15.02 0.07 -3.69
C LEU A 181 15.54 -1.23 -4.33
N HIS A 182 14.62 -2.15 -4.59
CA HIS A 182 14.82 -3.36 -5.39
C HIS A 182 13.86 -3.35 -6.59
N LEU A 183 14.42 -3.33 -7.79
CA LEU A 183 13.66 -3.44 -9.04
C LEU A 183 13.75 -4.88 -9.54
N LEU A 184 12.59 -5.48 -9.79
CA LEU A 184 12.47 -6.91 -10.05
C LEU A 184 11.84 -7.15 -11.43
N ASP A 185 12.18 -8.26 -12.07
CA ASP A 185 11.59 -8.68 -13.35
C ASP A 185 10.16 -9.21 -13.10
N SER A 186 9.21 -8.28 -12.95
CA SER A 186 7.83 -8.55 -12.58
C SER A 186 6.90 -7.41 -13.00
N ASP A 187 5.61 -7.70 -12.94
CA ASP A 187 4.51 -6.74 -13.08
C ASP A 187 4.11 -6.10 -11.72
N HIS A 188 2.95 -5.41 -11.70
CA HIS A 188 2.39 -4.80 -10.48
C HIS A 188 2.10 -5.81 -9.37
N GLN A 189 1.75 -7.05 -9.73
CA GLN A 189 1.34 -8.05 -8.76
C GLN A 189 2.53 -8.61 -7.96
N LEU A 190 3.73 -8.62 -8.52
CA LEU A 190 4.96 -9.15 -7.90
C LEU A 190 4.86 -10.63 -7.49
N THR A 191 3.85 -11.36 -7.97
CA THR A 191 3.56 -12.72 -7.50
C THR A 191 4.60 -13.75 -7.94
N ASN A 192 5.25 -13.55 -9.08
CA ASN A 192 6.31 -14.42 -9.61
C ASN A 192 7.66 -14.25 -8.89
N VAL A 193 7.82 -13.22 -8.07
CA VAL A 193 9.08 -12.86 -7.39
C VAL A 193 8.97 -12.81 -5.86
N LEU A 194 7.89 -13.33 -5.28
CA LEU A 194 7.64 -13.28 -3.84
C LEU A 194 8.74 -13.96 -3.01
N ASP A 195 9.24 -15.12 -3.45
CA ASP A 195 10.34 -15.78 -2.77
C ASP A 195 11.64 -14.97 -2.83
N GLN A 196 11.91 -14.30 -3.96
CA GLN A 196 13.04 -13.38 -4.08
C GLN A 196 12.88 -12.17 -3.14
N ILE A 197 11.67 -11.61 -3.04
CA ILE A 197 11.39 -10.53 -2.09
C ILE A 197 11.62 -10.99 -0.66
N TRP A 198 11.17 -12.19 -0.31
CA TRP A 198 11.38 -12.75 1.03
C TRP A 198 12.86 -12.92 1.38
N GLN A 199 13.69 -13.34 0.43
CA GLN A 199 15.13 -13.53 0.65
C GLN A 199 15.82 -12.27 1.20
N PHE A 200 15.50 -11.09 0.69
CA PHE A 200 16.11 -9.85 1.16
C PHE A 200 15.30 -9.13 2.24
N SER A 201 13.98 -9.37 2.33
CA SER A 201 13.13 -8.68 3.30
C SER A 201 12.88 -9.48 4.58
N GLY A 202 12.92 -10.81 4.56
CA GLY A 202 12.64 -11.65 5.72
C GLY A 202 13.50 -11.29 6.95
N PRO A 203 14.85 -11.30 6.87
CA PRO A 203 15.70 -10.89 7.98
C PRO A 203 15.42 -9.46 8.46
N PHE A 204 15.14 -8.55 7.54
CA PHE A 204 14.79 -7.17 7.86
C PHE A 204 13.44 -7.07 8.63
N LEU A 205 12.41 -7.80 8.21
CA LEU A 205 11.12 -7.84 8.90
C LEU A 205 11.24 -8.45 10.31
N GLU A 206 12.14 -9.42 10.49
CA GLU A 206 12.42 -10.06 11.77
C GLU A 206 13.26 -9.20 12.73
N GLY A 207 13.87 -8.11 12.23
CA GLY A 207 14.78 -7.27 13.02
C GLY A 207 16.18 -7.84 13.19
N LYS A 208 16.63 -8.69 12.27
CA LYS A 208 17.93 -9.35 12.26
C LYS A 208 18.92 -8.70 11.28
N ALA A 209 18.51 -7.66 10.55
CA ALA A 209 19.32 -6.95 9.54
C ALA A 209 19.63 -5.52 9.99
#